data_d08a0cc70acac98e0f302e29b42e2541
#
_entry.id   d08a0cc70acac98e0f302e29b42e2541
#
_cell.length_a   1.000
_cell.length_b   1.000
_cell.length_c   1.000
_cell.angle_alpha   90.00
_cell.angle_beta   90.00
_cell.angle_gamma   90.00
#
_symmetry.space_group_name_H-M   'P 1'
#
loop_
_entity.id
_entity.type
_entity.pdbx_description
1 polymer ?
#
loop_
_entity_poly.entity_id
_entity_poly.type
_entity_poly.pdbx_seq_one_letter_code
_entity_poly.pdbx_strand_id
1 'polypeptide(L)'
;MRTLIGLLVAVALAVPGQADAAQWGLSGEVGVARFGGTSRDSSGATLGPYRPTTFGLRVDRELGAVRVGIGVLYARTGLAGEQDQTAVVFYDRASLVEAAPEISITVARFGAGVVTRVAGGPSLDIWDVDGASRTRIGARGAVALEWPLSGRCTGSLRATGVLSGSVMNRDETPAGVGRRATRRGGVAIELRYRL
;
A
#
# COMPACT_ATOMS: atom_id res chain seq x y z
N MET A 1 21.53 -4.88 4.02
CA MET A 1 20.18 -4.75 3.44
C MET A 1 19.87 -5.74 2.29
N ARG A 2 20.83 -6.12 1.45
CA ARG A 2 20.60 -7.11 0.34
C ARG A 2 20.19 -8.51 0.82
N THR A 3 20.64 -8.96 1.98
CA THR A 3 20.37 -10.29 2.56
C THR A 3 18.95 -10.48 3.09
N LEU A 4 18.30 -9.43 3.59
CA LEU A 4 16.93 -9.53 4.16
C LEU A 4 15.85 -9.69 3.06
N ILE A 5 16.04 -9.03 1.92
CA ILE A 5 15.12 -9.14 0.78
C ILE A 5 15.19 -10.54 0.15
N GLY A 6 16.41 -11.10 0.06
CA GLY A 6 16.61 -12.46 -0.44
C GLY A 6 15.96 -13.53 0.46
N LEU A 7 15.96 -13.33 1.78
CA LEU A 7 15.36 -14.27 2.73
C LEU A 7 13.83 -14.29 2.67
N LEU A 8 13.19 -13.12 2.51
CA LEU A 8 11.73 -13.02 2.38
C LEU A 8 11.20 -13.63 1.07
N VAL A 9 11.93 -13.48 -0.03
CA VAL A 9 11.59 -14.13 -1.31
C VAL A 9 11.80 -15.64 -1.24
N ALA A 10 12.87 -16.10 -0.57
CA ALA A 10 13.16 -17.53 -0.41
C ALA A 10 12.13 -18.26 0.46
N VAL A 11 11.61 -17.63 1.53
CA VAL A 11 10.57 -18.21 2.39
C VAL A 11 9.25 -18.37 1.63
N ALA A 12 8.90 -17.46 0.73
CA ALA A 12 7.70 -17.56 -0.10
C ALA A 12 7.79 -18.73 -1.12
N LEU A 13 8.99 -19.12 -1.52
CA LEU A 13 9.24 -20.19 -2.49
C LEU A 13 9.42 -21.59 -1.84
N ALA A 14 9.75 -21.63 -0.53
CA ALA A 14 10.21 -22.84 0.15
C ALA A 14 9.15 -23.55 1.00
N VAL A 15 7.86 -23.19 0.95
CA VAL A 15 6.81 -23.94 1.65
C VAL A 15 6.50 -25.20 0.85
N PRO A 16 6.95 -26.41 1.28
CA PRO A 16 6.56 -27.67 0.68
C PRO A 16 5.11 -27.92 1.08
N GLY A 17 4.18 -27.54 0.24
CA GLY A 17 2.77 -27.77 0.45
C GLY A 17 2.33 -29.05 -0.23
N GLN A 18 1.51 -29.82 0.47
CA GLN A 18 0.69 -30.88 -0.10
C GLN A 18 -0.01 -30.38 -1.37
N ALA A 19 -0.11 -31.27 -2.36
CA ALA A 19 -0.46 -31.00 -3.75
C ALA A 19 -1.94 -30.71 -4.02
N ASP A 20 -2.54 -29.78 -3.33
CA ASP A 20 -3.57 -28.93 -3.93
C ASP A 20 -2.84 -27.81 -4.63
N ALA A 21 -2.91 -27.80 -5.95
CA ALA A 21 -2.06 -26.97 -6.82
C ALA A 21 -2.03 -25.52 -6.35
N ALA A 22 -0.95 -25.17 -5.66
CA ALA A 22 -0.72 -23.79 -5.22
C ALA A 22 -0.74 -22.89 -6.45
N GLN A 23 -1.77 -22.04 -6.56
CA GLN A 23 -2.02 -21.25 -7.74
C GLN A 23 -1.37 -19.89 -7.61
N TRP A 24 -0.51 -19.58 -8.55
CA TRP A 24 0.04 -18.24 -8.69
C TRP A 24 -1.02 -17.28 -9.25
N GLY A 25 -0.97 -16.05 -8.82
CA GLY A 25 -1.80 -14.97 -9.31
C GLY A 25 -0.98 -13.73 -9.60
N LEU A 26 -1.38 -13.03 -10.64
CA LEU A 26 -0.90 -11.69 -10.98
C LEU A 26 -2.08 -10.72 -10.90
N SER A 27 -1.91 -9.64 -10.17
CA SER A 27 -2.95 -8.61 -10.03
C SER A 27 -2.46 -7.26 -10.49
N GLY A 28 -3.35 -6.50 -11.12
CA GLY A 28 -3.20 -5.06 -11.35
C GLY A 28 -4.25 -4.30 -10.56
N GLU A 29 -3.89 -3.19 -9.94
CA GLU A 29 -4.81 -2.33 -9.20
C GLU A 29 -4.70 -0.86 -9.60
N VAL A 30 -5.85 -0.17 -9.60
CA VAL A 30 -5.95 1.29 -9.76
C VAL A 30 -6.82 1.81 -8.64
N GLY A 31 -6.36 2.86 -7.97
CA GLY A 31 -7.06 3.39 -6.82
C GLY A 31 -6.82 4.86 -6.57
N VAL A 32 -7.38 5.32 -5.47
CA VAL A 32 -7.18 6.65 -4.91
C VAL A 32 -6.73 6.53 -3.47
N ALA A 33 -5.81 7.38 -3.06
CA ALA A 33 -5.34 7.43 -1.69
C ALA A 33 -5.52 8.81 -1.07
N ARG A 34 -5.63 8.84 0.25
CA ARG A 34 -5.58 10.04 1.06
C ARG A 34 -4.48 9.88 2.09
N PHE A 35 -3.64 10.89 2.19
CA PHE A 35 -2.59 10.97 3.20
C PHE A 35 -3.07 11.83 4.37
N GLY A 36 -2.79 11.40 5.59
CA GLY A 36 -2.85 12.25 6.77
C GLY A 36 -1.61 13.11 6.84
N GLY A 37 -1.74 14.34 7.34
CA GLY A 37 -0.63 15.30 7.47
C GLY A 37 0.57 14.71 8.21
N THR A 38 1.74 14.92 7.64
CA THR A 38 3.00 14.40 8.17
C THR A 38 3.68 15.35 9.14
N SER A 39 3.29 16.60 9.13
CA SER A 39 3.76 17.65 10.04
C SER A 39 2.62 18.59 10.40
N ARG A 40 2.68 19.14 11.58
CA ARG A 40 1.72 20.12 12.07
C ARG A 40 2.46 21.19 12.84
N ASP A 41 2.20 22.45 12.53
CA ASP A 41 2.74 23.56 13.27
C ASP A 41 1.86 23.95 14.48
N SER A 42 2.29 24.95 15.25
CA SER A 42 1.56 25.49 16.41
C SER A 42 0.26 26.19 16.03
N SER A 43 0.11 26.65 14.78
CA SER A 43 -1.10 27.29 14.25
C SER A 43 -2.12 26.26 13.74
N GLY A 44 -1.78 24.99 13.73
CA GLY A 44 -2.64 23.92 13.24
C GLY A 44 -2.50 23.63 11.75
N ALA A 45 -1.65 24.36 11.02
CA ALA A 45 -1.37 24.10 9.62
C ALA A 45 -0.75 22.71 9.44
N THR A 46 -1.19 21.97 8.42
CA THR A 46 -0.68 20.64 8.10
C THR A 46 -0.06 20.63 6.71
N LEU A 47 1.08 19.97 6.58
CA LEU A 47 1.74 19.73 5.30
C LEU A 47 1.79 18.23 5.03
N GLY A 48 1.31 17.81 3.86
CA GLY A 48 1.30 16.39 3.49
C GLY A 48 1.03 16.16 2.01
N PRO A 49 1.20 14.92 1.55
CA PRO A 49 0.87 14.54 0.17
C PRO A 49 -0.63 14.64 -0.11
N TYR A 50 -0.98 15.18 -1.30
CA TYR A 50 -2.37 15.42 -1.70
C TYR A 50 -2.91 14.26 -2.54
N ARG A 51 -4.07 13.76 -2.21
CA ARG A 51 -4.95 12.73 -2.84
C ARG A 51 -4.47 12.17 -4.19
N PRO A 52 -3.44 11.32 -4.26
CA PRO A 52 -2.96 10.79 -5.53
C PRO A 52 -3.84 9.65 -6.05
N THR A 53 -3.84 9.47 -7.37
CA THR A 53 -4.17 8.20 -8.00
C THR A 53 -3.02 7.23 -7.77
N THR A 54 -3.35 5.99 -7.46
CA THR A 54 -2.38 4.93 -7.21
C THR A 54 -2.50 3.83 -8.26
N PHE A 55 -1.36 3.29 -8.66
CA PHE A 55 -1.27 2.14 -9.56
C PHE A 55 -0.46 1.05 -8.85
N GLY A 56 -0.93 -0.17 -8.90
CA GLY A 56 -0.24 -1.28 -8.23
C GLY A 56 -0.20 -2.54 -9.07
N LEU A 57 0.84 -3.33 -8.81
CA LEU A 57 0.98 -4.70 -9.29
C LEU A 57 1.25 -5.60 -8.10
N ARG A 58 0.71 -6.82 -8.13
CA ARG A 58 0.94 -7.82 -7.09
C ARG A 58 1.13 -9.18 -7.72
N VAL A 59 2.09 -9.93 -7.17
CA VAL A 59 2.25 -11.36 -7.43
C VAL A 59 1.96 -12.08 -6.13
N ASP A 60 1.12 -13.09 -6.18
CA ASP A 60 0.72 -13.87 -5.02
C ASP A 60 0.69 -15.37 -5.31
N ARG A 61 0.74 -16.15 -4.24
CA ARG A 61 0.53 -17.60 -4.26
C ARG A 61 -0.59 -17.95 -3.29
N GLU A 62 -1.60 -18.64 -3.78
CA GLU A 62 -2.74 -19.09 -2.99
C GLU A 62 -2.47 -20.48 -2.39
N LEU A 63 -2.66 -20.58 -1.07
CA LEU A 63 -2.43 -21.78 -0.25
C LEU A 63 -3.71 -22.05 0.54
N GLY A 64 -4.74 -22.53 -0.12
CA GLY A 64 -6.06 -22.74 0.48
C GLY A 64 -6.73 -21.44 0.92
N ALA A 65 -6.97 -21.26 2.22
CA ALA A 65 -7.57 -20.03 2.77
C ALA A 65 -6.57 -18.87 2.88
N VAL A 66 -5.28 -19.14 2.81
CA VAL A 66 -4.18 -18.18 2.94
C VAL A 66 -3.64 -17.83 1.57
N ARG A 67 -3.25 -16.58 1.39
CA ARG A 67 -2.52 -16.12 0.20
C ARG A 67 -1.31 -15.30 0.67
N VAL A 68 -0.15 -15.60 0.10
CA VAL A 68 1.11 -14.90 0.39
C VAL A 68 1.58 -14.23 -0.89
N GLY A 69 1.99 -12.99 -0.81
CA GLY A 69 2.40 -12.25 -2.01
C GLY A 69 3.26 -11.04 -1.69
N ILE A 70 3.64 -10.36 -2.76
CA ILE A 70 4.31 -9.07 -2.71
C ILE A 70 3.64 -8.14 -3.71
N GLY A 71 3.31 -6.93 -3.25
CA GLY A 71 2.79 -5.85 -4.07
C GLY A 71 3.80 -4.74 -4.22
N VAL A 72 3.77 -4.09 -5.38
CA VAL A 72 4.43 -2.81 -5.63
C VAL A 72 3.36 -1.80 -6.01
N LEU A 73 3.36 -0.65 -5.35
CA LEU A 73 2.43 0.44 -5.61
C LEU A 73 3.23 1.68 -5.99
N TYR A 74 2.74 2.40 -6.98
CA TYR A 74 3.25 3.69 -7.42
C TYR A 74 2.17 4.76 -7.26
N ALA A 75 2.56 5.93 -6.74
CA ALA A 75 1.71 7.10 -6.67
C ALA A 75 2.51 8.36 -7.00
N ARG A 76 1.92 9.22 -7.83
CA ARG A 76 2.39 10.58 -8.04
C ARG A 76 1.49 11.54 -7.26
N THR A 77 2.05 12.38 -6.43
CA THR A 77 1.27 13.24 -5.54
C THR A 77 1.79 14.67 -5.54
N GLY A 78 0.88 15.62 -5.38
CA GLY A 78 1.22 16.98 -4.99
C GLY A 78 1.54 17.06 -3.48
N LEU A 79 2.12 18.15 -3.05
CA LEU A 79 2.21 18.54 -1.66
C LEU A 79 1.09 19.57 -1.38
N ALA A 80 0.31 19.35 -0.35
CA ALA A 80 -0.71 20.28 0.10
C ALA A 80 -0.35 20.83 1.48
N GLY A 81 -0.36 22.16 1.60
CA GLY A 81 -0.41 22.85 2.86
C GLY A 81 -1.87 23.23 3.16
N GLU A 82 -2.42 22.75 4.26
CA GLU A 82 -3.80 23.05 4.68
C GLU A 82 -3.77 23.85 5.98
N GLN A 83 -4.44 25.01 5.98
CA GLN A 83 -4.68 25.86 7.14
C GLN A 83 -6.07 26.47 7.05
N ASP A 84 -6.89 26.34 8.09
CA ASP A 84 -8.19 27.02 8.30
C ASP A 84 -9.15 26.99 7.10
N GLN A 85 -9.34 25.93 6.37
CA GLN A 85 -10.14 25.79 5.14
C GLN A 85 -9.44 26.26 3.85
N THR A 86 -8.21 26.73 3.91
CA THR A 86 -7.42 27.08 2.73
C THR A 86 -6.39 25.97 2.48
N ALA A 87 -6.37 25.43 1.27
CA ALA A 87 -5.37 24.46 0.85
C ALA A 87 -4.56 25.03 -0.33
N VAL A 88 -3.25 25.08 -0.20
CA VAL A 88 -2.33 25.36 -1.30
C VAL A 88 -1.71 24.07 -1.75
N VAL A 89 -1.92 23.70 -3.01
CA VAL A 89 -1.44 22.44 -3.58
C VAL A 89 -0.33 22.72 -4.58
N PHE A 90 0.84 22.13 -4.35
CA PHE A 90 1.95 22.09 -5.29
C PHE A 90 1.93 20.74 -6.00
N TYR A 91 1.55 20.70 -7.27
CA TYR A 91 1.45 19.47 -8.05
C TYR A 91 2.83 18.92 -8.42
N ASP A 92 2.91 17.60 -8.59
CA ASP A 92 4.07 16.84 -9.11
C ASP A 92 5.39 17.02 -8.33
N ARG A 93 5.32 17.33 -7.05
CA ARG A 93 6.49 17.53 -6.19
C ARG A 93 6.92 16.28 -5.43
N ALA A 94 6.11 15.25 -5.43
CA ALA A 94 6.44 14.02 -4.73
C ALA A 94 5.97 12.78 -5.49
N SER A 95 6.74 11.71 -5.40
CA SER A 95 6.32 10.37 -5.81
C SER A 95 6.60 9.35 -4.72
N LEU A 96 5.81 8.29 -4.73
CA LEU A 96 5.92 7.17 -3.81
C LEU A 96 6.02 5.88 -4.62
N VAL A 97 7.02 5.06 -4.31
CA VAL A 97 7.06 3.65 -4.63
C VAL A 97 6.96 2.88 -3.32
N GLU A 98 5.97 2.01 -3.19
CA GLU A 98 5.83 1.12 -2.03
C GLU A 98 6.09 -0.31 -2.46
N ALA A 99 6.88 -1.05 -1.70
CA ALA A 99 6.98 -2.50 -1.77
C ALA A 99 6.40 -3.09 -0.48
N ALA A 100 5.42 -4.00 -0.62
CA ALA A 100 4.69 -4.55 0.52
C ALA A 100 4.54 -6.08 0.39
N PRO A 101 5.37 -6.87 1.09
CA PRO A 101 5.07 -8.26 1.35
C PRO A 101 3.78 -8.36 2.16
N GLU A 102 2.91 -9.31 1.80
CA GLU A 102 1.57 -9.39 2.38
C GLU A 102 1.15 -10.84 2.59
N ILE A 103 0.51 -11.09 3.71
CA ILE A 103 -0.25 -12.31 3.98
C ILE A 103 -1.72 -11.93 4.05
N SER A 104 -2.57 -12.65 3.34
CA SER A 104 -4.01 -12.47 3.40
C SER A 104 -4.73 -13.77 3.71
N ILE A 105 -5.85 -13.66 4.43
CA ILE A 105 -6.70 -14.79 4.81
C ILE A 105 -8.14 -14.53 4.38
N THR A 106 -8.83 -15.60 3.96
CA THR A 106 -10.26 -15.57 3.71
C THR A 106 -11.00 -15.57 5.05
N VAL A 107 -11.79 -14.53 5.32
CA VAL A 107 -12.56 -14.38 6.56
C VAL A 107 -14.04 -14.68 6.38
N ALA A 108 -14.58 -14.48 5.18
CA ALA A 108 -15.97 -14.79 4.87
C ALA A 108 -16.13 -15.22 3.41
N ARG A 109 -17.14 -16.06 3.15
CA ARG A 109 -17.58 -16.48 1.82
C ARG A 109 -19.08 -16.28 1.72
N PHE A 110 -19.54 -15.67 0.65
CA PHE A 110 -20.96 -15.41 0.38
C PHE A 110 -21.39 -16.18 -0.87
N GLY A 111 -22.69 -16.21 -1.12
CA GLY A 111 -23.25 -16.79 -2.35
C GLY A 111 -22.56 -16.24 -3.60
N ALA A 112 -22.68 -16.96 -4.72
CA ALA A 112 -22.09 -16.62 -6.02
C ALA A 112 -20.55 -16.45 -6.02
N GLY A 113 -19.84 -17.03 -5.06
CA GLY A 113 -18.37 -17.04 -5.02
C GLY A 113 -17.72 -15.73 -4.54
N VAL A 114 -18.49 -14.83 -3.93
CA VAL A 114 -17.96 -13.60 -3.34
C VAL A 114 -17.21 -13.95 -2.04
N VAL A 115 -16.03 -13.36 -1.88
CA VAL A 115 -15.11 -13.65 -0.77
C VAL A 115 -14.62 -12.35 -0.14
N THR A 116 -14.63 -12.29 1.19
CA THR A 116 -13.93 -11.22 1.93
C THR A 116 -12.58 -11.73 2.42
N ARG A 117 -11.53 -10.97 2.15
CA ARG A 117 -10.18 -11.21 2.64
C ARG A 117 -9.70 -10.08 3.51
N VAL A 118 -8.95 -10.42 4.56
CA VAL A 118 -8.17 -9.47 5.36
C VAL A 118 -6.70 -9.76 5.12
N ALA A 119 -5.93 -8.70 4.98
CA ALA A 119 -4.52 -8.79 4.66
C ALA A 119 -3.69 -7.88 5.56
N GLY A 120 -2.42 -8.23 5.75
CA GLY A 120 -1.48 -7.43 6.49
C GLY A 120 -0.03 -7.78 6.20
N GLY A 121 0.86 -6.84 6.47
CA GLY A 121 2.29 -7.01 6.29
C GLY A 121 3.07 -5.72 6.52
N PRO A 122 4.41 -5.79 6.45
CA PRO A 122 5.24 -4.60 6.44
C PRO A 122 5.13 -3.86 5.11
N SER A 123 5.43 -2.56 5.13
CA SER A 123 5.61 -1.76 3.93
C SER A 123 6.98 -1.11 3.92
N LEU A 124 7.56 -0.98 2.74
CA LEU A 124 8.76 -0.20 2.47
C LEU A 124 8.38 0.91 1.50
N ASP A 125 8.28 2.13 2.03
CA ASP A 125 7.89 3.31 1.28
C ASP A 125 9.14 4.06 0.84
N ILE A 126 9.34 4.20 -0.46
CA ILE A 126 10.42 4.98 -1.08
C ILE A 126 9.77 6.25 -1.64
N TRP A 127 10.03 7.34 -0.97
CA TRP A 127 9.57 8.67 -1.36
C TRP A 127 10.66 9.39 -2.14
N ASP A 128 10.28 10.02 -3.23
CA ASP A 128 11.05 11.08 -3.86
C ASP A 128 10.30 12.39 -3.66
N VAL A 129 10.95 13.36 -3.04
CA VAL A 129 10.38 14.69 -2.77
C VAL A 129 11.39 15.72 -3.23
N ASP A 130 11.05 16.49 -4.26
CA ASP A 130 11.93 17.49 -4.88
C ASP A 130 13.32 16.93 -5.27
N GLY A 131 13.37 15.66 -5.75
CA GLY A 131 14.61 14.98 -6.14
C GLY A 131 15.41 14.37 -4.98
N ALA A 132 14.92 14.47 -3.74
CA ALA A 132 15.53 13.83 -2.58
C ALA A 132 14.81 12.53 -2.23
N SER A 133 15.52 11.40 -2.36
CA SER A 133 14.97 10.07 -2.05
C SER A 133 15.01 9.76 -0.55
N ARG A 134 13.92 9.19 -0.03
CA ARG A 134 13.76 8.86 1.39
C ARG A 134 13.06 7.53 1.55
N THR A 135 13.64 6.63 2.32
CA THR A 135 13.06 5.31 2.60
C THR A 135 12.45 5.30 4.00
N ARG A 136 11.22 4.78 4.10
CA ARG A 136 10.49 4.62 5.36
C ARG A 136 9.93 3.21 5.46
N ILE A 137 9.99 2.66 6.66
CA ILE A 137 9.38 1.37 6.97
C ILE A 137 8.04 1.65 7.65
N GLY A 138 7.04 0.85 7.31
CA GLY A 138 5.69 0.95 7.84
C GLY A 138 5.03 -0.40 8.04
N ALA A 139 3.78 -0.34 8.45
CA ALA A 139 2.86 -1.47 8.49
C ALA A 139 1.65 -1.18 7.60
N ARG A 140 1.20 -2.20 6.87
CA ARG A 140 0.06 -2.16 5.97
C ARG A 140 -1.00 -3.15 6.41
N GLY A 141 -2.26 -2.73 6.36
CA GLY A 141 -3.43 -3.59 6.49
C GLY A 141 -4.41 -3.35 5.36
N ALA A 142 -5.18 -4.35 4.98
CA ALA A 142 -6.20 -4.22 3.95
C ALA A 142 -7.39 -5.15 4.17
N VAL A 143 -8.54 -4.72 3.65
CA VAL A 143 -9.73 -5.55 3.49
C VAL A 143 -10.11 -5.53 2.02
N ALA A 144 -10.38 -6.69 1.45
CA ALA A 144 -10.80 -6.83 0.06
C ALA A 144 -12.09 -7.63 -0.03
N LEU A 145 -13.00 -7.17 -0.88
CA LEU A 145 -14.16 -7.91 -1.33
C LEU A 145 -13.87 -8.38 -2.76
N GLU A 146 -13.78 -9.70 -2.94
CA GLU A 146 -13.43 -10.34 -4.21
C GLU A 146 -14.66 -11.01 -4.81
N TRP A 147 -14.83 -10.95 -6.13
CA TRP A 147 -15.88 -11.66 -6.87
C TRP A 147 -15.34 -12.29 -8.16
N PRO A 148 -15.81 -13.48 -8.53
CA PRO A 148 -15.38 -14.12 -9.76
C PRO A 148 -15.94 -13.36 -10.99
N LEU A 149 -15.06 -13.07 -11.95
CA LEU A 149 -15.43 -12.52 -13.25
C LEU A 149 -15.43 -13.63 -14.32
N SER A 150 -14.49 -14.55 -14.22
CA SER A 150 -14.40 -15.72 -15.10
C SER A 150 -13.64 -16.85 -14.36
N GLY A 151 -13.44 -17.98 -15.02
CA GLY A 151 -12.72 -19.12 -14.46
C GLY A 151 -11.29 -18.78 -13.95
N ARG A 152 -10.64 -17.79 -14.56
CA ARG A 152 -9.28 -17.36 -14.18
C ARG A 152 -9.19 -15.90 -13.68
N CYS A 153 -10.23 -15.11 -13.85
CA CYS A 153 -10.24 -13.70 -13.49
C CYS A 153 -11.10 -13.43 -12.25
N THR A 154 -10.57 -12.68 -11.32
CA THR A 154 -11.26 -12.21 -10.11
C THR A 154 -11.16 -10.70 -10.05
N GLY A 155 -12.29 -10.01 -9.92
CA GLY A 155 -12.33 -8.60 -9.59
C GLY A 155 -12.33 -8.39 -8.09
N SER A 156 -11.81 -7.29 -7.60
CA SER A 156 -11.94 -6.94 -6.19
C SER A 156 -12.04 -5.43 -5.96
N LEU A 157 -12.71 -5.08 -4.87
CA LEU A 157 -12.66 -3.76 -4.24
C LEU A 157 -11.82 -3.89 -2.98
N ARG A 158 -10.76 -3.10 -2.88
CA ARG A 158 -9.78 -3.19 -1.80
C ARG A 158 -9.67 -1.87 -1.06
N ALA A 159 -9.87 -1.89 0.25
CA ALA A 159 -9.56 -0.78 1.15
C ALA A 159 -8.24 -1.07 1.87
N THR A 160 -7.34 -0.10 1.90
CA THR A 160 -5.99 -0.25 2.45
C THR A 160 -5.69 0.86 3.44
N GLY A 161 -5.04 0.52 4.55
CA GLY A 161 -4.46 1.45 5.50
C GLY A 161 -2.97 1.20 5.67
N VAL A 162 -2.17 2.25 5.70
CA VAL A 162 -0.71 2.20 5.93
C VAL A 162 -0.34 3.20 7.00
N LEU A 163 0.54 2.79 7.90
CA LEU A 163 1.17 3.65 8.89
C LEU A 163 2.68 3.51 8.71
N SER A 164 3.35 4.60 8.35
CA SER A 164 4.81 4.62 8.12
C SER A 164 5.48 5.80 8.80
N GLY A 165 6.81 5.80 8.80
CA GLY A 165 7.60 6.92 9.32
C GLY A 165 7.28 8.24 8.63
N SER A 166 7.63 9.36 9.27
CA SER A 166 7.44 10.70 8.69
C SER A 166 8.16 10.84 7.35
N VAL A 167 7.50 11.39 6.34
CA VAL A 167 8.10 11.71 5.04
C VAL A 167 9.19 12.77 5.18
N MET A 168 9.03 13.73 6.12
CA MET A 168 10.01 14.80 6.37
C MET A 168 11.19 14.31 7.21
N ASN A 169 12.40 14.74 6.88
CA ASN A 169 13.58 14.58 7.70
C ASN A 169 13.63 15.63 8.82
N ARG A 170 14.49 15.40 9.86
CA ARG A 170 14.63 16.37 10.96
C ARG A 170 15.12 17.72 10.49
N ASP A 171 16.08 17.72 9.57
CA ASP A 171 16.74 18.93 9.07
C ASP A 171 15.88 19.76 8.14
N GLU A 172 14.78 19.18 7.63
CA GLU A 172 13.83 19.81 6.71
C GLU A 172 12.57 20.30 7.44
N THR A 173 12.44 20.01 8.72
CA THR A 173 11.27 20.37 9.51
C THR A 173 11.52 21.76 10.13
N PRO A 174 10.69 22.77 9.83
CA PRO A 174 10.83 24.09 10.44
C PRO A 174 10.79 24.04 11.97
N ALA A 175 11.46 24.98 12.62
CA ALA A 175 11.44 25.07 14.06
C ALA A 175 9.99 25.19 14.58
N GLY A 176 9.61 24.38 15.56
CA GLY A 176 8.26 24.36 16.13
C GLY A 176 7.29 23.40 15.45
N VAL A 177 7.68 22.75 14.35
CA VAL A 177 6.85 21.74 13.66
C VAL A 177 7.15 20.33 14.17
N GLY A 178 6.15 19.65 14.73
CA GLY A 178 6.27 18.27 15.23
C GLY A 178 6.22 17.25 14.09
N ARG A 179 7.20 16.35 14.04
CA ARG A 179 7.18 15.21 13.10
C ARG A 179 6.14 14.17 13.56
N ARG A 180 5.33 13.71 12.64
CA ARG A 180 4.35 12.65 12.88
C ARG A 180 4.49 11.53 11.87
N ALA A 181 4.06 10.33 12.27
CA ALA A 181 3.93 9.20 11.36
C ALA A 181 2.95 9.54 10.23
N THR A 182 3.32 9.14 9.02
CA THR A 182 2.46 9.26 7.85
C THR A 182 1.36 8.20 7.93
N ARG A 183 0.13 8.62 7.76
CA ARG A 183 -1.04 7.74 7.64
C ARG A 183 -1.54 7.83 6.20
N ARG A 184 -1.75 6.69 5.58
CA ARG A 184 -2.36 6.62 4.25
C ARG A 184 -3.57 5.69 4.30
N GLY A 185 -4.72 6.16 3.84
CA GLY A 185 -5.89 5.35 3.56
C GLY A 185 -6.18 5.38 2.07
N GLY A 186 -6.62 4.27 1.48
CA GLY A 186 -6.93 4.21 0.07
C GLY A 186 -7.99 3.19 -0.27
N VAL A 187 -8.60 3.36 -1.44
CA VAL A 187 -9.52 2.39 -2.05
C VAL A 187 -9.10 2.16 -3.49
N ALA A 188 -9.05 0.91 -3.90
CA ALA A 188 -8.65 0.50 -5.24
C ALA A 188 -9.57 -0.57 -5.80
N ILE A 189 -9.71 -0.57 -7.13
CA ILE A 189 -10.26 -1.70 -7.89
C ILE A 189 -9.06 -2.51 -8.38
N GLU A 190 -9.14 -3.83 -8.21
CA GLU A 190 -8.09 -4.77 -8.57
C GLU A 190 -8.65 -5.84 -9.50
N LEU A 191 -7.86 -6.25 -10.47
CA LEU A 191 -8.10 -7.40 -11.33
C LEU A 191 -6.98 -8.41 -11.11
N ARG A 192 -7.32 -9.63 -10.68
CA ARG A 192 -6.40 -10.74 -10.48
C ARG A 192 -6.61 -11.80 -11.55
N TYR A 193 -5.52 -12.23 -12.17
CA TYR A 193 -5.48 -13.36 -13.09
C TYR A 193 -4.76 -14.54 -12.45
N ARG A 194 -5.34 -15.73 -12.49
CA ARG A 194 -4.72 -17.00 -12.07
C ARG A 194 -3.89 -17.59 -13.21
N LEU A 195 -2.62 -17.80 -12.92
CA LEU A 195 -1.65 -18.40 -13.83
C LEU A 195 -1.79 -19.93 -13.91
#